data_84b88d53dfd1ee73c0d3a18e9a24cc80
#
_entry.id   84b88d53dfd1ee73c0d3a18e9a24cc80
#
_cell.length_a   1.000
_cell.length_b   1.000
_cell.length_c   1.000
_cell.angle_alpha   90.00
_cell.angle_beta   90.00
_cell.angle_gamma   90.00
#
_symmetry.space_group_name_H-M   'P 1'
#
loop_
_entity.id
_entity.type
_entity.pdbx_description
1 polymer ?
#
loop_
_entity_poly.entity_id
_entity_poly.type
_entity_poly.pdbx_seq_one_letter_code
_entity_poly.pdbx_strand_id
1 'polypeptide(L)'
;SSDLMKTLGIENPTVATLSNGIEAGKGSDVIKEAHELLEKCGFNFTGNIEGKEVLDGNADVVVCDGFAGNVLLKSIEGTAKVVFDDIRRAAAGASDTQKAQLEAFIGRLEPKFDYNNEGGAILLGVKKPVVKGHGAATDKTVYNTVKIAYGLAKNNLVEKISEEFEK
;
A
#
# COMPACT_ATOMS: atom_id res chain seq x y z
N SER A 1 -6.06 11.81 -4.83
CA SER A 1 -6.23 10.42 -4.37
C SER A 1 -7.54 9.82 -4.83
N SER A 2 -8.65 10.57 -4.83
CA SER A 2 -9.96 10.06 -5.31
C SER A 2 -9.91 9.60 -6.76
N ASP A 3 -9.16 10.28 -7.63
CA ASP A 3 -9.04 9.89 -9.04
C ASP A 3 -8.15 8.66 -9.26
N LEU A 4 -7.14 8.46 -8.41
CA LEU A 4 -6.35 7.23 -8.41
C LEU A 4 -7.23 6.03 -8.07
N MET A 5 -8.08 6.17 -7.06
CA MET A 5 -8.99 5.10 -6.63
C MET A 5 -10.13 4.87 -7.63
N LYS A 6 -10.66 5.92 -8.27
CA LYS A 6 -11.58 5.77 -9.42
C LYS A 6 -10.93 5.02 -10.57
N THR A 7 -9.63 5.23 -10.81
CA THR A 7 -8.87 4.48 -11.81
C THR A 7 -8.75 3.00 -11.44
N LEU A 8 -8.77 2.66 -10.15
CA LEU A 8 -8.81 1.30 -9.60
C LEU A 8 -10.25 0.76 -9.43
N GLY A 9 -11.28 1.53 -9.79
CA GLY A 9 -12.68 1.11 -9.76
C GLY A 9 -13.38 1.33 -8.42
N ILE A 10 -12.85 2.16 -7.51
CA ILE A 10 -13.46 2.50 -6.22
C ILE A 10 -14.07 3.91 -6.33
N GLU A 11 -15.40 4.03 -6.26
CA GLU A 11 -16.10 5.30 -6.51
C GLU A 11 -15.97 6.31 -5.35
N ASN A 12 -15.94 5.86 -4.10
CA ASN A 12 -15.84 6.73 -2.92
C ASN A 12 -14.87 6.13 -1.89
N PRO A 13 -13.54 6.16 -2.17
CA PRO A 13 -12.55 5.52 -1.33
C PRO A 13 -12.51 6.13 0.07
N THR A 14 -12.45 5.28 1.08
CA THR A 14 -12.19 5.69 2.46
C THR A 14 -10.74 6.13 2.61
N VAL A 15 -10.54 7.23 3.33
CA VAL A 15 -9.21 7.82 3.58
C VAL A 15 -8.97 7.88 5.08
N ALA A 16 -7.84 7.41 5.56
CA ALA A 16 -7.42 7.50 6.95
C ALA A 16 -5.99 8.04 7.08
N THR A 17 -5.64 8.59 8.24
CA THR A 17 -4.27 8.96 8.59
C THR A 17 -3.63 7.89 9.47
N LEU A 18 -2.41 7.46 9.16
CA LEU A 18 -1.65 6.55 10.01
C LEU A 18 -1.21 7.26 11.28
N SER A 19 -1.60 6.73 12.43
CA SER A 19 -1.27 7.30 13.72
C SER A 19 -0.95 6.21 14.77
N ASN A 20 -0.53 6.61 15.95
CA ASN A 20 -0.29 5.74 17.11
C ASN A 20 -1.53 5.56 18.01
N GLY A 21 -2.70 5.97 17.53
CA GLY A 21 -3.99 5.83 18.19
C GLY A 21 -5.11 6.40 17.31
N ILE A 22 -6.33 5.94 17.51
CA ILE A 22 -7.49 6.27 16.67
C ILE A 22 -8.08 7.67 16.96
N GLU A 23 -7.78 8.25 18.12
CA GLU A 23 -8.33 9.55 18.51
C GLU A 23 -7.69 10.68 17.66
N ALA A 24 -8.46 11.70 17.31
CA ALA A 24 -8.03 12.83 16.47
C ALA A 24 -6.77 13.56 17.00
N GLY A 25 -6.60 13.61 18.32
CA GLY A 25 -5.43 14.24 18.96
C GLY A 25 -4.15 13.40 19.00
N LYS A 26 -4.15 12.18 18.42
CA LYS A 26 -2.97 11.28 18.39
C LYS A 26 -2.09 11.56 17.16
N GLY A 27 -0.83 11.15 17.29
CA GLY A 27 0.18 11.31 16.25
C GLY A 27 1.10 12.51 16.48
N SER A 28 2.06 12.69 15.58
CA SER A 28 2.91 13.86 15.53
C SER A 28 2.10 15.11 15.14
N ASP A 29 2.67 16.30 15.34
CA ASP A 29 1.99 17.55 14.97
C ASP A 29 1.64 17.59 13.48
N VAL A 30 2.49 17.04 12.62
CA VAL A 30 2.21 16.90 11.17
C VAL A 30 0.99 16.01 10.91
N ILE A 31 0.82 14.92 11.64
CA ILE A 31 -0.33 14.01 11.48
C ILE A 31 -1.62 14.69 11.99
N LYS A 32 -1.56 15.44 13.09
CA LYS A 32 -2.70 16.21 13.59
C LYS A 32 -3.14 17.29 12.61
N GLU A 33 -2.19 18.02 12.04
CA GLU A 33 -2.47 19.02 11.00
C GLU A 33 -3.08 18.39 9.75
N ALA A 34 -2.51 17.24 9.29
CA ALA A 34 -3.05 16.50 8.16
C ALA A 34 -4.47 15.99 8.43
N HIS A 35 -4.78 15.53 9.65
CA HIS A 35 -6.10 15.10 10.07
C HIS A 35 -7.11 16.26 9.93
N GLU A 36 -6.80 17.43 10.50
CA GLU A 36 -7.66 18.61 10.43
C GLU A 36 -7.90 19.10 8.99
N LEU A 37 -6.89 18.99 8.12
CA LEU A 37 -7.02 19.35 6.72
C LEU A 37 -7.89 18.36 5.95
N LEU A 38 -7.71 17.07 6.19
CA LEU A 38 -8.49 16.01 5.52
C LEU A 38 -9.97 16.03 5.91
N GLU A 39 -10.31 16.37 7.16
CA GLU A 39 -11.70 16.58 7.58
C GLU A 39 -12.40 17.67 6.77
N LYS A 40 -11.67 18.67 6.29
CA LYS A 40 -12.19 19.83 5.53
C LYS A 40 -12.18 19.63 4.02
N CYS A 41 -11.48 18.60 3.50
CA CYS A 41 -11.26 18.43 2.06
C CYS A 41 -12.41 17.74 1.31
N GLY A 42 -13.51 17.37 1.97
CA GLY A 42 -14.65 16.68 1.32
C GLY A 42 -14.35 15.25 0.86
N PHE A 43 -13.24 14.66 1.30
CA PHE A 43 -12.96 13.22 1.11
C PHE A 43 -13.84 12.39 2.07
N ASN A 44 -13.99 11.09 1.75
CA ASN A 44 -14.56 10.12 2.67
C ASN A 44 -13.51 9.78 3.76
N PHE A 45 -13.19 10.79 4.58
CA PHE A 45 -12.20 10.70 5.64
C PHE A 45 -12.78 9.99 6.86
N THR A 46 -12.11 8.94 7.33
CA THR A 46 -12.56 8.09 8.44
C THR A 46 -11.77 8.30 9.73
N GLY A 47 -10.87 9.28 9.77
CA GLY A 47 -10.05 9.59 10.93
C GLY A 47 -8.71 8.87 10.95
N ASN A 48 -8.17 8.62 12.14
CA ASN A 48 -6.90 7.91 12.30
C ASN A 48 -7.08 6.40 12.25
N ILE A 49 -6.04 5.71 11.77
CA ILE A 49 -5.91 4.25 11.78
C ILE A 49 -4.57 3.86 12.40
N GLU A 50 -4.54 2.81 13.20
CA GLU A 50 -3.30 2.27 13.75
C GLU A 50 -2.63 1.28 12.78
N GLY A 51 -1.31 1.12 12.90
CA GLY A 51 -0.54 0.21 12.03
C GLY A 51 -1.05 -1.24 12.03
N LYS A 52 -1.62 -1.72 13.14
CA LYS A 52 -2.21 -3.06 13.22
C LYS A 52 -3.47 -3.25 12.36
N GLU A 53 -4.17 -2.17 12.04
CA GLU A 53 -5.46 -2.17 11.33
C GLU A 53 -5.30 -1.93 9.81
N VAL A 54 -4.09 -1.55 9.36
CA VAL A 54 -3.85 -1.21 7.94
C VAL A 54 -4.16 -2.37 7.00
N LEU A 55 -3.96 -3.62 7.45
CA LEU A 55 -4.23 -4.81 6.65
C LEU A 55 -5.67 -5.34 6.79
N ASP A 56 -6.49 -4.74 7.65
CA ASP A 56 -7.88 -5.17 7.87
C ASP A 56 -8.83 -4.71 6.75
N GLY A 57 -8.35 -3.80 5.87
CA GLY A 57 -9.16 -3.24 4.78
C GLY A 57 -10.17 -2.18 5.23
N ASN A 58 -9.99 -1.59 6.41
CA ASN A 58 -10.86 -0.56 6.95
C ASN A 58 -10.65 0.82 6.28
N ALA A 59 -9.56 1.00 5.56
CA ALA A 59 -9.29 2.18 4.76
C ALA A 59 -8.72 1.78 3.38
N ASP A 60 -9.24 2.42 2.32
CA ASP A 60 -8.74 2.23 0.96
C ASP A 60 -7.45 3.02 0.71
N VAL A 61 -7.30 4.15 1.39
CA VAL A 61 -6.12 5.02 1.32
C VAL A 61 -5.65 5.36 2.73
N VAL A 62 -4.38 5.09 3.02
CA VAL A 62 -3.75 5.46 4.28
C VAL A 62 -2.71 6.55 4.01
N VAL A 63 -2.94 7.73 4.56
CA VAL A 63 -2.02 8.87 4.47
C VAL A 63 -1.02 8.81 5.62
N CYS A 64 0.26 8.91 5.30
CA CYS A 64 1.34 8.90 6.29
C CYS A 64 2.55 9.68 5.78
N ASP A 65 3.47 10.02 6.69
CA ASP A 65 4.79 10.47 6.29
C ASP A 65 5.65 9.32 5.75
N GLY A 66 6.70 9.66 5.00
CA GLY A 66 7.54 8.66 4.33
C GLY A 66 8.36 7.80 5.28
N PHE A 67 8.63 8.25 6.52
CA PHE A 67 9.34 7.46 7.52
C PHE A 67 8.40 6.43 8.14
N ALA A 68 7.25 6.86 8.67
CA ALA A 68 6.28 5.98 9.30
C ALA A 68 5.76 4.92 8.32
N GLY A 69 5.41 5.33 7.10
CA GLY A 69 4.97 4.43 6.05
C GLY A 69 6.03 3.40 5.65
N ASN A 70 7.28 3.81 5.51
CA ASN A 70 8.37 2.89 5.19
C ASN A 70 8.67 1.90 6.33
N VAL A 71 8.65 2.35 7.58
CA VAL A 71 8.83 1.48 8.76
C VAL A 71 7.70 0.46 8.81
N LEU A 72 6.45 0.88 8.67
CA LEU A 72 5.29 -0.02 8.66
C LEU A 72 5.40 -1.06 7.54
N LEU A 73 5.67 -0.63 6.31
CA LEU A 73 5.83 -1.52 5.16
C LEU A 73 6.92 -2.56 5.40
N LYS A 74 8.11 -2.14 5.84
CA LYS A 74 9.24 -3.06 6.13
C LYS A 74 8.99 -3.98 7.31
N SER A 75 8.21 -3.53 8.30
CA SER A 75 7.81 -4.39 9.43
C SER A 75 6.84 -5.48 8.98
N ILE A 76 5.86 -5.15 8.13
CA ILE A 76 4.92 -6.12 7.55
C ILE A 76 5.68 -7.15 6.71
N GLU A 77 6.54 -6.72 5.79
CA GLU A 77 7.36 -7.60 4.94
C GLU A 77 8.24 -8.54 5.78
N GLY A 78 8.95 -7.99 6.76
CA GLY A 78 9.83 -8.75 7.64
C GLY A 78 9.08 -9.76 8.51
N THR A 79 7.94 -9.36 9.06
CA THR A 79 7.08 -10.25 9.87
C THR A 79 6.52 -11.39 9.02
N ALA A 80 5.97 -11.10 7.84
CA ALA A 80 5.46 -12.12 6.94
C ALA A 80 6.54 -13.14 6.58
N LYS A 81 7.75 -12.67 6.23
CA LYS A 81 8.89 -13.54 5.93
C LYS A 81 9.21 -14.48 7.10
N VAL A 82 9.35 -13.94 8.32
CA VAL A 82 9.66 -14.74 9.50
C VAL A 82 8.59 -15.79 9.77
N VAL A 83 7.30 -15.41 9.67
CA VAL A 83 6.18 -16.33 9.89
C VAL A 83 6.20 -17.47 8.84
N PHE A 84 6.37 -17.18 7.55
CA PHE A 84 6.43 -18.21 6.51
C PHE A 84 7.65 -19.12 6.68
N ASP A 85 8.82 -18.57 7.01
CA ASP A 85 10.03 -19.36 7.28
C ASP A 85 9.85 -20.27 8.51
N ASP A 86 9.17 -19.81 9.56
CA ASP A 86 8.87 -20.62 10.76
C ASP A 86 7.88 -21.75 10.44
N ILE A 87 6.86 -21.48 9.66
CA ILE A 87 5.91 -22.50 9.21
C ILE A 87 6.64 -23.59 8.40
N ARG A 88 7.52 -23.21 7.47
CA ARG A 88 8.32 -24.17 6.69
C ARG A 88 9.25 -25.00 7.60
N ARG A 89 9.88 -24.39 8.58
CA ARG A 89 10.72 -25.09 9.56
C ARG A 89 9.92 -26.09 10.41
N ALA A 90 8.75 -25.69 10.91
CA ALA A 90 7.89 -26.56 11.68
C ALA A 90 7.38 -27.77 10.86
N ALA A 91 7.22 -27.60 9.56
CA ALA A 91 6.84 -28.67 8.65
C ALA A 91 8.00 -29.63 8.29
N ALA A 92 9.23 -29.40 8.71
CA ALA A 92 10.38 -30.22 8.32
C ALA A 92 10.22 -31.72 8.67
N GLY A 93 9.53 -32.03 9.79
CA GLY A 93 9.21 -33.40 10.21
C GLY A 93 7.91 -33.98 9.69
N ALA A 94 7.14 -33.25 8.87
CA ALA A 94 5.86 -33.68 8.34
C ALA A 94 6.03 -34.67 7.15
N SER A 95 4.97 -35.42 6.83
CA SER A 95 4.93 -36.28 5.63
C SER A 95 4.98 -35.43 4.35
N ASP A 96 5.40 -36.05 3.23
CA ASP A 96 5.53 -35.35 1.94
C ASP A 96 4.17 -34.75 1.48
N THR A 97 3.08 -35.43 1.75
CA THR A 97 1.72 -34.93 1.46
C THR A 97 1.40 -33.65 2.26
N GLN A 98 1.73 -33.65 3.55
CA GLN A 98 1.52 -32.47 4.41
C GLN A 98 2.40 -31.30 4.00
N LYS A 99 3.68 -31.56 3.66
CA LYS A 99 4.59 -30.54 3.11
C LYS A 99 4.04 -29.92 1.83
N ALA A 100 3.59 -30.74 0.88
CA ALA A 100 3.02 -30.26 -0.37
C ALA A 100 1.76 -29.41 -0.15
N GLN A 101 0.88 -29.78 0.76
CA GLN A 101 -0.32 -29.00 1.11
C GLN A 101 0.06 -27.65 1.73
N LEU A 102 1.05 -27.64 2.61
CA LEU A 102 1.51 -26.43 3.29
C LEU A 102 2.21 -25.46 2.32
N GLU A 103 3.08 -25.97 1.44
CA GLU A 103 3.70 -25.14 0.41
C GLU A 103 2.67 -24.56 -0.57
N ALA A 104 1.65 -25.33 -0.94
CA ALA A 104 0.55 -24.82 -1.74
C ALA A 104 -0.25 -23.71 -1.03
N PHE A 105 -0.38 -23.79 0.30
CA PHE A 105 -1.02 -22.76 1.12
C PHE A 105 -0.15 -21.49 1.21
N ILE A 106 1.13 -21.64 1.56
CA ILE A 106 2.09 -20.54 1.62
C ILE A 106 2.21 -19.86 0.25
N GLY A 107 2.32 -20.62 -0.83
CA GLY A 107 2.42 -20.10 -2.19
C GLY A 107 1.22 -19.24 -2.64
N ARG A 108 0.06 -19.34 -1.96
CA ARG A 108 -1.09 -18.45 -2.18
C ARG A 108 -1.06 -17.19 -1.34
N LEU A 109 -0.42 -17.25 -0.16
CA LEU A 109 -0.40 -16.13 0.79
C LEU A 109 0.85 -15.24 0.60
N GLU A 110 2.02 -15.83 0.48
CA GLU A 110 3.31 -15.13 0.41
C GLU A 110 3.35 -14.05 -0.69
N PRO A 111 2.79 -14.29 -1.91
CA PRO A 111 2.74 -13.26 -2.94
C PRO A 111 1.95 -12.00 -2.58
N LYS A 112 1.05 -12.06 -1.61
CA LYS A 112 0.29 -10.89 -1.13
C LYS A 112 1.14 -9.94 -0.28
N PHE A 113 2.24 -10.42 0.26
CA PHE A 113 3.20 -9.66 1.05
C PHE A 113 4.47 -9.31 0.27
N ASP A 114 4.56 -9.71 -0.98
CA ASP A 114 5.72 -9.44 -1.85
C ASP A 114 5.44 -8.22 -2.73
N TYR A 115 6.03 -7.09 -2.34
CA TYR A 115 5.96 -5.82 -3.08
C TYR A 115 6.47 -5.93 -4.53
N ASN A 116 7.30 -6.91 -4.87
CA ASN A 116 7.74 -7.13 -6.25
C ASN A 116 6.59 -7.47 -7.19
N ASN A 117 5.48 -7.99 -6.64
CA ASN A 117 4.29 -8.28 -7.43
C ASN A 117 3.54 -6.99 -7.82
N GLU A 118 3.63 -5.92 -7.03
CA GLU A 118 2.95 -4.65 -7.27
C GLU A 118 3.72 -3.75 -8.27
N GLY A 119 5.01 -3.97 -8.48
CA GLY A 119 5.85 -3.30 -9.48
C GLY A 119 6.51 -2.02 -8.98
N GLY A 120 5.83 -1.11 -8.29
CA GLY A 120 6.45 0.13 -7.80
C GLY A 120 5.45 1.15 -7.32
N ALA A 121 5.98 2.26 -6.78
CA ALA A 121 5.22 3.39 -6.25
C ALA A 121 5.08 4.50 -7.30
N ILE A 122 3.89 5.06 -7.41
CA ILE A 122 3.60 6.19 -8.30
C ILE A 122 4.09 7.47 -7.63
N LEU A 123 4.90 8.26 -8.32
CA LEU A 123 5.29 9.60 -7.88
C LEU A 123 4.23 10.60 -8.33
N LEU A 124 3.56 11.22 -7.36
CA LEU A 124 2.56 12.25 -7.61
C LEU A 124 3.18 13.66 -7.62
N GLY A 125 2.45 14.66 -8.15
CA GLY A 125 2.92 16.04 -8.20
C GLY A 125 3.95 16.33 -9.31
N VAL A 126 4.06 15.45 -10.29
CA VAL A 126 4.97 15.59 -11.45
C VAL A 126 4.19 15.70 -12.75
N LYS A 127 4.75 16.33 -13.78
CA LYS A 127 4.08 16.64 -15.07
C LYS A 127 3.97 15.43 -16.02
N LYS A 128 4.58 14.32 -15.71
CA LYS A 128 4.54 13.07 -16.50
C LYS A 128 4.45 11.87 -15.57
N PRO A 129 3.87 10.74 -16.03
CA PRO A 129 3.84 9.52 -15.23
C PRO A 129 5.26 9.06 -14.82
N VAL A 130 5.50 8.96 -13.53
CA VAL A 130 6.74 8.44 -12.97
C VAL A 130 6.39 7.34 -11.98
N VAL A 131 6.99 6.17 -12.15
CA VAL A 131 6.84 5.04 -11.24
C VAL A 131 8.22 4.65 -10.72
N LYS A 132 8.37 4.66 -9.40
CA LYS A 132 9.60 4.27 -8.73
C LYS A 132 9.57 2.77 -8.45
N GLY A 133 10.42 2.00 -9.12
CA GLY A 133 10.67 0.59 -8.78
C GLY A 133 11.47 0.43 -7.49
N HIS A 134 11.46 -0.77 -6.93
CA HIS A 134 12.26 -1.11 -5.76
C HIS A 134 13.74 -1.32 -6.13
N GLY A 135 14.67 -1.06 -5.18
CA GLY A 135 16.12 -1.23 -5.42
C GLY A 135 16.57 -2.67 -5.69
N ALA A 136 15.82 -3.66 -5.19
CA ALA A 136 16.01 -5.09 -5.45
C ALA A 136 15.06 -5.62 -6.55
N ALA A 137 14.79 -4.80 -7.58
CA ALA A 137 13.87 -5.14 -8.65
C ALA A 137 14.35 -6.34 -9.47
N THR A 138 13.42 -7.25 -9.73
CA THR A 138 13.58 -8.37 -10.68
C THR A 138 13.02 -7.98 -12.05
N ASP A 139 13.20 -8.82 -13.06
CA ASP A 139 12.56 -8.68 -14.38
C ASP A 139 11.03 -8.53 -14.28
N LYS A 140 10.39 -9.31 -13.39
CA LYS A 140 8.96 -9.21 -13.09
C LYS A 140 8.59 -7.84 -12.50
N THR A 141 9.41 -7.33 -11.56
CA THR A 141 9.20 -6.00 -10.97
C THR A 141 9.28 -4.92 -12.04
N VAL A 142 10.29 -4.98 -12.93
CA VAL A 142 10.46 -4.03 -14.03
C VAL A 142 9.25 -4.09 -14.98
N TYR A 143 8.81 -5.29 -15.37
CA TYR A 143 7.61 -5.47 -16.20
C TYR A 143 6.38 -4.83 -15.57
N ASN A 144 6.11 -5.09 -14.28
CA ASN A 144 4.97 -4.53 -13.58
C ASN A 144 5.08 -3.01 -13.45
N THR A 145 6.28 -2.47 -13.18
CA THR A 145 6.54 -1.02 -13.13
C THR A 145 6.20 -0.34 -14.46
N VAL A 146 6.63 -0.91 -15.58
CA VAL A 146 6.32 -0.40 -16.93
C VAL A 146 4.83 -0.50 -17.22
N LYS A 147 4.18 -1.59 -16.82
CA LYS A 147 2.72 -1.78 -16.97
C LYS A 147 1.93 -0.71 -16.21
N ILE A 148 2.33 -0.38 -14.98
CA ILE A 148 1.72 0.72 -14.20
C ILE A 148 1.92 2.04 -14.94
N ALA A 149 3.16 2.40 -15.33
CA ALA A 149 3.45 3.65 -16.02
C ALA A 149 2.64 3.79 -17.32
N TYR A 150 2.52 2.71 -18.10
CA TYR A 150 1.68 2.68 -19.28
C TYR A 150 0.20 2.92 -18.96
N GLY A 151 -0.32 2.29 -17.91
CA GLY A 151 -1.69 2.50 -17.45
C GLY A 151 -1.97 3.95 -17.04
N LEU A 152 -1.04 4.58 -16.31
CA LEU A 152 -1.14 5.99 -15.92
C LEU A 152 -1.18 6.91 -17.12
N ALA A 153 -0.30 6.69 -18.11
CA ALA A 153 -0.26 7.47 -19.35
C ALA A 153 -1.52 7.27 -20.18
N LYS A 154 -1.98 6.02 -20.36
CA LYS A 154 -3.18 5.68 -21.15
C LYS A 154 -4.45 6.31 -20.58
N ASN A 155 -4.55 6.41 -19.26
CA ASN A 155 -5.72 6.95 -18.56
C ASN A 155 -5.63 8.46 -18.29
N ASN A 156 -4.56 9.14 -18.75
CA ASN A 156 -4.28 10.56 -18.52
C ASN A 156 -4.40 10.96 -17.04
N LEU A 157 -3.84 10.11 -16.14
CA LEU A 157 -4.01 10.32 -14.70
C LEU A 157 -3.36 11.61 -14.21
N VAL A 158 -2.19 11.97 -14.76
CA VAL A 158 -1.45 13.19 -14.35
C VAL A 158 -2.25 14.44 -14.69
N GLU A 159 -2.81 14.49 -15.89
CA GLU A 159 -3.66 15.59 -16.38
C GLU A 159 -4.92 15.73 -15.50
N LYS A 160 -5.60 14.63 -15.23
CA LYS A 160 -6.79 14.61 -14.36
C LYS A 160 -6.49 15.11 -12.93
N ILE A 161 -5.35 14.70 -12.37
CA ILE A 161 -4.93 15.19 -11.04
C ILE A 161 -4.67 16.70 -11.09
N SER A 162 -3.99 17.21 -12.14
CA SER A 162 -3.71 18.65 -12.30
C SER A 162 -5.00 19.47 -12.38
N GLU A 163 -5.97 19.02 -13.13
CA GLU A 163 -7.29 19.67 -13.29
C GLU A 163 -8.07 19.79 -11.96
N GLU A 164 -7.89 18.82 -11.03
CA GLU A 164 -8.52 18.88 -9.70
C GLU A 164 -7.86 19.93 -8.78
N PHE A 165 -6.57 20.23 -8.96
CA PHE A 165 -5.87 21.25 -8.19
C PHE A 165 -6.04 22.67 -8.74
N GLU A 166 -6.56 22.83 -9.95
CA GLU A 166 -6.82 24.14 -10.58
C GLU A 166 -8.24 24.66 -10.32
N LYS A 167 -9.10 23.84 -9.70
CA LYS A 167 -10.46 24.20 -9.26
C LYS A 167 -10.47 24.85 -7.89
#